data_bafe1eef76cbd29113251716d5085adf
#
_entry.id   bafe1eef76cbd29113251716d5085adf
#
_cell.length_a   1.000
_cell.length_b   1.000
_cell.length_c   1.000
_cell.angle_alpha   90.00
_cell.angle_beta   90.00
_cell.angle_gamma   90.00
#
_symmetry.space_group_name_H-M   'P 1'
#
loop_
_entity.id
_entity.type
_entity.pdbx_description
1 polymer ?
#
loop_
_entity_poly.entity_id
_entity_poly.type
_entity_poly.pdbx_seq_one_letter_code
_entity_poly.pdbx_strand_id
1 'polypeptide(L)'
;MLEAGRLWHNDAYTQTARQILHNVATQEVEDLPGLGKMLMPGKVGFIKPDLNKPELWQLNPSYLPIPVLRRFADIDRNGPWAEIATNTATLIKAVSYKGFVADWVSYRRTGPGKGEFIVDPVKGELGSYDAIRTYLWAGVMPVKDPLRKPLLGSLGGMLAATLADGVPPEKVQVLSGQRSGAGPFGFSAALLPYFKALGNASLQQQQALRVQQLMAQTLTPEAVQAKQPPYYFFVLSLFSLGYMDNRYHFLDHGKLQPMWEKQCQRAVTP
;
A
#
# COMPACT_ATOMS: atom_id res chain seq x y z
N MET A 1 -14.31 5.14 -8.03
CA MET A 1 -15.75 5.40 -8.26
C MET A 1 -16.44 6.08 -7.08
N LEU A 2 -16.25 5.66 -5.80
CA LEU A 2 -16.84 6.35 -4.63
C LEU A 2 -16.52 7.84 -4.61
N GLU A 3 -15.25 8.20 -4.81
CA GLU A 3 -14.84 9.62 -4.82
C GLU A 3 -15.31 10.36 -6.08
N ALA A 4 -15.36 9.69 -7.23
CA ALA A 4 -15.93 10.28 -8.45
C ALA A 4 -17.42 10.60 -8.28
N GLY A 5 -18.20 9.66 -7.73
CA GLY A 5 -19.63 9.89 -7.42
C GLY A 5 -19.83 11.09 -6.50
N ARG A 6 -19.02 11.17 -5.43
CA ARG A 6 -19.05 12.27 -4.47
C ARG A 6 -18.63 13.61 -5.09
N LEU A 7 -17.50 13.64 -5.80
CA LEU A 7 -16.91 14.87 -6.33
C LEU A 7 -17.68 15.43 -7.53
N TRP A 8 -18.28 14.57 -8.32
CA TRP A 8 -19.04 14.95 -9.53
C TRP A 8 -20.55 14.91 -9.32
N HIS A 9 -21.01 14.66 -8.09
CA HIS A 9 -22.44 14.58 -7.74
C HIS A 9 -23.20 13.61 -8.65
N ASN A 10 -22.60 12.44 -8.91
CA ASN A 10 -23.14 11.43 -9.81
C ASN A 10 -23.43 10.12 -9.07
N ASP A 11 -24.71 9.87 -8.80
CA ASP A 11 -25.18 8.72 -8.05
C ASP A 11 -24.91 7.38 -8.74
N ALA A 12 -24.85 7.35 -10.08
CA ALA A 12 -24.54 6.14 -10.81
C ALA A 12 -23.14 5.59 -10.48
N TYR A 13 -22.15 6.46 -10.31
CA TYR A 13 -20.82 6.05 -9.83
C TYR A 13 -20.86 5.52 -8.41
N THR A 14 -21.64 6.14 -7.55
CA THR A 14 -21.80 5.70 -6.15
C THR A 14 -22.48 4.35 -6.06
N GLN A 15 -23.55 4.13 -6.83
CA GLN A 15 -24.28 2.86 -6.89
C GLN A 15 -23.39 1.73 -7.41
N THR A 16 -22.69 1.97 -8.53
CA THR A 16 -21.74 1.00 -9.09
C THR A 16 -20.63 0.67 -8.12
N ALA A 17 -20.08 1.67 -7.42
CA ALA A 17 -19.05 1.46 -6.43
C ALA A 17 -19.53 0.62 -5.24
N ARG A 18 -20.77 0.86 -4.76
CA ARG A 18 -21.38 0.04 -3.69
C ARG A 18 -21.60 -1.40 -4.13
N GLN A 19 -22.02 -1.62 -5.39
CA GLN A 19 -22.19 -2.97 -5.94
C GLN A 19 -20.85 -3.71 -6.03
N ILE A 20 -19.79 -3.05 -6.49
CA ILE A 20 -18.44 -3.62 -6.52
C ILE A 20 -17.98 -3.95 -5.11
N LEU A 21 -18.16 -3.03 -4.15
CA LEU A 21 -17.76 -3.23 -2.75
C LEU A 21 -18.48 -4.42 -2.12
N HIS A 22 -19.80 -4.56 -2.39
CA HIS A 22 -20.58 -5.70 -1.96
C HIS A 22 -20.07 -7.02 -2.55
N ASN A 23 -19.78 -7.04 -3.85
CA ASN A 23 -19.23 -8.23 -4.52
C ASN A 23 -17.86 -8.64 -3.94
N VAL A 24 -16.99 -7.68 -3.68
CA VAL A 24 -15.70 -7.92 -3.05
C VAL A 24 -15.88 -8.46 -1.64
N ALA A 25 -16.77 -7.84 -0.83
CA ALA A 25 -17.03 -8.27 0.54
C ALA A 25 -17.56 -9.72 0.62
N THR A 26 -18.38 -10.12 -0.38
CA THR A 26 -19.02 -11.46 -0.40
C THR A 26 -18.19 -12.54 -1.08
N GLN A 27 -17.23 -12.18 -1.93
CA GLN A 27 -16.51 -13.15 -2.77
C GLN A 27 -14.99 -13.21 -2.51
N GLU A 28 -14.43 -12.20 -1.85
CA GLU A 28 -12.98 -12.06 -1.69
C GLU A 28 -12.57 -11.85 -0.23
N VAL A 29 -13.51 -11.86 0.71
CA VAL A 29 -13.20 -11.76 2.15
C VAL A 29 -13.33 -13.11 2.80
N GLU A 30 -12.25 -13.53 3.48
CA GLU A 30 -12.15 -14.79 4.21
C GLU A 30 -12.06 -14.55 5.71
N ASP A 31 -12.47 -15.56 6.49
CA ASP A 31 -12.33 -15.59 7.94
C ASP A 31 -11.13 -16.46 8.31
N LEU A 32 -10.00 -15.81 8.58
CA LEU A 32 -8.77 -16.52 8.90
C LEU A 32 -8.76 -16.96 10.37
N PRO A 33 -8.47 -18.25 10.66
CA PRO A 33 -8.60 -18.81 12.01
C PRO A 33 -7.71 -18.08 13.02
N GLY A 34 -8.35 -17.45 14.01
CA GLY A 34 -7.67 -16.69 15.08
C GLY A 34 -7.23 -15.26 14.68
N LEU A 35 -7.41 -14.86 13.44
CA LEU A 35 -7.17 -13.49 12.97
C LEU A 35 -8.48 -12.74 12.72
N GLY A 36 -9.48 -13.41 12.11
CA GLY A 36 -10.73 -12.83 11.64
C GLY A 36 -10.70 -12.43 10.16
N LYS A 37 -11.51 -11.44 9.79
CA LYS A 37 -11.73 -11.06 8.40
C LYS A 37 -10.49 -10.49 7.73
N MET A 38 -10.20 -11.01 6.52
CA MET A 38 -9.09 -10.55 5.67
C MET A 38 -9.53 -10.50 4.21
N LEU A 39 -9.11 -9.47 3.51
CA LEU A 39 -9.31 -9.34 2.07
C LEU A 39 -8.24 -10.16 1.34
N MET A 40 -8.70 -11.08 0.51
CA MET A 40 -7.84 -11.89 -0.36
C MET A 40 -7.42 -11.10 -1.61
N PRO A 41 -6.32 -11.44 -2.26
CA PRO A 41 -5.88 -10.77 -3.50
C PRO A 41 -6.85 -10.94 -4.68
N GLY A 42 -7.81 -11.83 -4.57
CA GLY A 42 -8.85 -12.09 -5.55
C GLY A 42 -9.70 -13.31 -5.18
N LYS A 43 -10.76 -13.53 -5.94
CA LYS A 43 -11.78 -14.55 -5.70
C LYS A 43 -11.25 -16.00 -5.68
N VAL A 44 -10.23 -16.32 -6.51
CA VAL A 44 -9.73 -17.68 -6.71
C VAL A 44 -8.21 -17.74 -6.74
N GLY A 45 -7.64 -18.90 -6.37
CA GLY A 45 -6.21 -19.17 -6.50
C GLY A 45 -5.35 -18.82 -5.29
N PHE A 46 -5.92 -18.18 -4.27
CA PHE A 46 -5.19 -17.68 -3.08
C PHE A 46 -5.42 -18.50 -1.82
N ILE A 47 -6.37 -19.43 -1.86
CA ILE A 47 -6.61 -20.41 -0.81
C ILE A 47 -6.14 -21.77 -1.34
N LYS A 48 -5.29 -22.44 -0.59
CA LYS A 48 -4.75 -23.76 -0.95
C LYS A 48 -5.19 -24.80 0.08
N PRO A 49 -6.40 -25.35 -0.04
CA PRO A 49 -6.81 -26.48 0.77
C PRO A 49 -6.03 -27.71 0.31
N ASP A 50 -5.39 -28.39 1.24
CA ASP A 50 -4.73 -29.67 0.99
C ASP A 50 -5.12 -30.63 2.13
N LEU A 51 -5.75 -31.76 1.78
CA LEU A 51 -6.17 -32.77 2.76
C LEU A 51 -5.00 -33.29 3.63
N ASN A 52 -3.77 -33.18 3.14
CA ASN A 52 -2.56 -33.66 3.79
C ASN A 52 -1.66 -32.53 4.31
N LYS A 53 -2.04 -31.25 4.14
CA LYS A 53 -1.26 -30.10 4.57
C LYS A 53 -2.15 -29.06 5.26
N PRO A 54 -1.60 -28.23 6.14
CA PRO A 54 -2.33 -27.11 6.71
C PRO A 54 -2.87 -26.19 5.62
N GLU A 55 -4.11 -25.73 5.79
CA GLU A 55 -4.73 -24.74 4.92
C GLU A 55 -3.93 -23.44 4.90
N LEU A 56 -3.72 -22.88 3.71
CA LEU A 56 -2.93 -21.69 3.47
C LEU A 56 -3.74 -20.64 2.73
N TRP A 57 -3.67 -19.41 3.21
CA TRP A 57 -4.17 -18.19 2.56
C TRP A 57 -2.99 -17.35 2.10
N GLN A 58 -2.85 -17.16 0.79
CA GLN A 58 -1.79 -16.35 0.20
C GLN A 58 -2.23 -14.89 0.14
N LEU A 59 -1.42 -13.99 0.67
CA LEU A 59 -1.71 -12.58 0.82
C LEU A 59 -0.61 -11.71 0.20
N ASN A 60 -1.00 -10.54 -0.28
CA ASN A 60 -0.07 -9.51 -0.72
C ASN A 60 -0.27 -8.25 0.12
N PRO A 61 0.66 -7.88 1.01
CA PRO A 61 0.50 -6.72 1.90
C PRO A 61 0.27 -5.41 1.15
N SER A 62 0.80 -5.29 -0.05
CA SER A 62 0.69 -4.07 -0.86
C SER A 62 -0.70 -3.85 -1.48
N TYR A 63 -1.55 -4.89 -1.49
CA TYR A 63 -2.94 -4.79 -1.99
C TYR A 63 -3.91 -4.28 -0.93
N LEU A 64 -3.44 -4.00 0.27
CA LEU A 64 -4.23 -3.65 1.44
C LEU A 64 -3.97 -2.21 1.93
N PRO A 65 -4.25 -1.17 1.12
CA PRO A 65 -4.03 0.23 1.50
C PRO A 65 -5.00 0.65 2.61
N ILE A 66 -4.52 0.79 3.84
CA ILE A 66 -5.36 1.13 5.01
C ILE A 66 -6.23 2.38 4.78
N PRO A 67 -5.76 3.48 4.16
CA PRO A 67 -6.64 4.63 3.90
C PRO A 67 -7.86 4.28 3.03
N VAL A 68 -7.71 3.36 2.08
CA VAL A 68 -8.82 2.90 1.23
C VAL A 68 -9.78 2.00 2.03
N LEU A 69 -9.25 1.11 2.87
CA LEU A 69 -10.05 0.26 3.76
C LEU A 69 -10.85 1.11 4.78
N ARG A 70 -10.27 2.19 5.31
CA ARG A 70 -10.99 3.19 6.13
C ARG A 70 -12.15 3.82 5.37
N ARG A 71 -11.94 4.15 4.09
CA ARG A 71 -13.01 4.69 3.24
C ARG A 71 -14.13 3.68 3.01
N PHE A 72 -13.79 2.43 2.82
CA PHE A 72 -14.80 1.37 2.69
C PHE A 72 -15.61 1.21 3.98
N ALA A 73 -14.94 1.24 5.14
CA ALA A 73 -15.61 1.20 6.44
C ALA A 73 -16.55 2.40 6.70
N ASP A 74 -16.20 3.59 6.20
CA ASP A 74 -17.05 4.79 6.30
C ASP A 74 -18.34 4.66 5.46
N ILE A 75 -18.23 4.04 4.28
CA ILE A 75 -19.36 3.87 3.34
C ILE A 75 -20.22 2.65 3.69
N ASP A 76 -19.61 1.57 4.17
CA ASP A 76 -20.24 0.31 4.53
C ASP A 76 -19.89 -0.05 5.99
N ARG A 77 -20.61 0.60 6.91
CA ARG A 77 -20.32 0.52 8.37
C ARG A 77 -20.54 -0.86 8.96
N ASN A 78 -21.38 -1.67 8.35
CA ASN A 78 -21.65 -3.05 8.77
C ASN A 78 -20.79 -4.08 8.03
N GLY A 79 -19.97 -3.64 7.08
CA GLY A 79 -19.06 -4.49 6.34
C GLY A 79 -17.80 -4.84 7.13
N PRO A 80 -16.94 -5.71 6.56
CA PRO A 80 -15.75 -6.23 7.26
C PRO A 80 -14.57 -5.26 7.26
N TRP A 81 -14.68 -4.10 6.67
CA TRP A 81 -13.57 -3.23 6.26
C TRP A 81 -12.77 -2.65 7.42
N ALA A 82 -13.42 -2.31 8.55
CA ALA A 82 -12.74 -1.81 9.74
C ALA A 82 -11.87 -2.88 10.38
N GLU A 83 -12.37 -4.11 10.43
CA GLU A 83 -11.64 -5.28 10.91
C GLU A 83 -10.47 -5.62 9.98
N ILE A 84 -10.71 -5.64 8.67
CA ILE A 84 -9.66 -5.87 7.66
C ILE A 84 -8.54 -4.83 7.78
N ALA A 85 -8.86 -3.54 8.00
CA ALA A 85 -7.84 -2.50 8.20
C ALA A 85 -6.96 -2.79 9.42
N THR A 86 -7.55 -3.25 10.53
CA THR A 86 -6.83 -3.63 11.75
C THR A 86 -5.98 -4.88 11.52
N ASN A 87 -6.55 -5.90 10.87
CA ASN A 87 -5.86 -7.16 10.57
C ASN A 87 -4.73 -6.94 9.56
N THR A 88 -4.88 -5.99 8.63
CA THR A 88 -3.79 -5.56 7.73
C THR A 88 -2.60 -5.00 8.50
N ALA A 89 -2.83 -4.15 9.51
CA ALA A 89 -1.73 -3.66 10.34
C ALA A 89 -1.07 -4.78 11.15
N THR A 90 -1.87 -5.74 11.65
CA THR A 90 -1.36 -6.94 12.32
C THR A 90 -0.50 -7.79 11.38
N LEU A 91 -0.97 -8.03 10.16
CA LEU A 91 -0.22 -8.72 9.11
C LEU A 91 1.12 -8.04 8.87
N ILE A 92 1.11 -6.75 8.49
CA ILE A 92 2.34 -6.03 8.14
C ILE A 92 3.33 -6.05 9.31
N LYS A 93 2.87 -5.84 10.56
CA LYS A 93 3.71 -5.92 11.75
C LYS A 93 4.32 -7.32 11.92
N ALA A 94 3.55 -8.38 11.72
CA ALA A 94 4.00 -9.76 11.92
C ALA A 94 5.05 -10.19 10.87
N VAL A 95 4.95 -9.67 9.63
CA VAL A 95 5.82 -10.06 8.52
C VAL A 95 6.89 -9.02 8.17
N SER A 96 7.03 -7.96 8.95
CA SER A 96 8.09 -6.94 8.77
C SER A 96 9.40 -7.41 9.37
N TYR A 97 10.00 -8.46 8.81
CA TYR A 97 11.27 -8.99 9.25
C TYR A 97 12.39 -7.95 9.05
N LYS A 98 13.12 -7.64 10.12
CA LYS A 98 14.18 -6.59 10.11
C LYS A 98 13.70 -5.24 9.56
N GLY A 99 12.39 -4.96 9.63
CA GLY A 99 11.81 -3.73 9.11
C GLY A 99 11.56 -3.72 7.60
N PHE A 100 11.62 -4.88 6.95
CA PHE A 100 11.27 -5.06 5.55
C PHE A 100 10.06 -5.98 5.42
N VAL A 101 9.23 -5.74 4.41
CA VAL A 101 8.07 -6.57 4.09
C VAL A 101 8.29 -7.29 2.76
N ALA A 102 7.86 -8.55 2.67
CA ALA A 102 7.92 -9.31 1.43
C ALA A 102 6.79 -8.94 0.46
N ASP A 103 6.97 -9.23 -0.83
CA ASP A 103 5.95 -9.04 -1.86
C ASP A 103 4.71 -9.91 -1.56
N TRP A 104 4.94 -11.14 -1.14
CA TRP A 104 3.91 -12.12 -0.82
C TRP A 104 4.19 -12.79 0.51
N VAL A 105 3.13 -13.09 1.24
CA VAL A 105 3.15 -13.79 2.53
C VAL A 105 2.01 -14.79 2.57
N SER A 106 2.09 -15.77 3.45
CA SER A 106 0.99 -16.70 3.69
C SER A 106 0.51 -16.63 5.13
N TYR A 107 -0.78 -16.89 5.32
CA TYR A 107 -1.33 -17.24 6.62
C TYR A 107 -1.60 -18.74 6.63
N ARG A 108 -1.16 -19.43 7.70
CA ARG A 108 -1.26 -20.89 7.82
C ARG A 108 -2.11 -21.26 9.03
N ARG A 109 -3.06 -22.14 8.84
CA ARG A 109 -3.79 -22.77 9.96
C ARG A 109 -2.82 -23.62 10.78
N THR A 110 -2.80 -23.44 12.10
CA THR A 110 -1.98 -24.23 13.02
C THR A 110 -2.80 -25.14 13.94
N GLY A 111 -4.12 -24.96 13.95
CA GLY A 111 -5.07 -25.74 14.73
C GLY A 111 -6.48 -25.16 14.69
N PRO A 112 -7.43 -25.73 15.42
CA PRO A 112 -8.79 -25.21 15.53
C PRO A 112 -8.76 -23.75 16.04
N GLY A 113 -9.30 -22.81 15.27
CA GLY A 113 -9.34 -21.38 15.61
C GLY A 113 -7.95 -20.71 15.75
N LYS A 114 -6.89 -21.28 15.20
CA LYS A 114 -5.51 -20.77 15.30
C LYS A 114 -4.81 -20.76 13.96
N GLY A 115 -3.98 -19.73 13.77
CA GLY A 115 -3.11 -19.62 12.61
C GLY A 115 -1.96 -18.63 12.85
N GLU A 116 -1.07 -18.56 11.90
CA GLU A 116 0.13 -17.71 11.95
C GLU A 116 0.52 -17.20 10.57
N PHE A 117 1.15 -16.04 10.52
CA PHE A 117 1.78 -15.53 9.31
C PHE A 117 3.13 -16.20 9.10
N ILE A 118 3.41 -16.60 7.88
CA ILE A 118 4.68 -17.22 7.47
C ILE A 118 5.16 -16.61 6.16
N VAL A 119 6.44 -16.80 5.86
CA VAL A 119 6.97 -16.58 4.51
C VAL A 119 6.20 -17.45 3.53
N ASP A 120 5.80 -16.89 2.40
CA ASP A 120 5.08 -17.67 1.39
C ASP A 120 5.95 -18.81 0.86
N PRO A 121 5.49 -20.07 0.96
CA PRO A 121 6.32 -21.23 0.60
C PRO A 121 6.60 -21.35 -0.90
N VAL A 122 5.89 -20.61 -1.75
CA VAL A 122 6.05 -20.63 -3.22
C VAL A 122 6.77 -19.37 -3.70
N LYS A 123 6.40 -18.20 -3.18
CA LYS A 123 6.96 -16.90 -3.61
C LYS A 123 8.23 -16.53 -2.84
N GLY A 124 8.47 -17.19 -1.70
CA GLY A 124 9.65 -16.92 -0.87
C GLY A 124 9.59 -15.60 -0.10
N GLU A 125 10.75 -15.16 0.35
CA GLU A 125 10.94 -14.02 1.22
C GLU A 125 11.29 -12.71 0.50
N LEU A 126 11.14 -12.64 -0.83
CA LEU A 126 11.55 -11.48 -1.61
C LEU A 126 10.60 -10.29 -1.37
N GLY A 127 11.15 -9.15 -0.95
CA GLY A 127 10.51 -7.83 -0.99
C GLY A 127 11.07 -6.99 -2.13
N SER A 128 10.19 -6.47 -3.00
CA SER A 128 10.60 -5.84 -4.26
C SER A 128 9.48 -4.92 -4.80
N TYR A 129 9.03 -5.17 -6.01
CA TYR A 129 8.08 -4.32 -6.75
C TYR A 129 6.66 -4.30 -6.15
N ASP A 130 6.23 -5.36 -5.48
CA ASP A 130 4.96 -5.31 -4.75
C ASP A 130 5.14 -4.61 -3.40
N ALA A 131 6.12 -5.03 -2.63
CA ALA A 131 6.39 -4.55 -1.27
C ALA A 131 6.55 -3.02 -1.18
N ILE A 132 7.14 -2.38 -2.21
CA ILE A 132 7.40 -0.93 -2.20
C ILE A 132 6.13 -0.11 -2.00
N ARG A 133 4.96 -0.58 -2.45
CA ARG A 133 3.68 0.09 -2.26
C ARG A 133 3.21 0.09 -0.81
N THR A 134 3.63 -0.89 0.00
CA THR A 134 3.30 -0.92 1.43
C THR A 134 3.87 0.31 2.16
N TYR A 135 5.08 0.72 1.82
CA TYR A 135 5.70 1.94 2.37
C TYR A 135 4.98 3.21 1.90
N LEU A 136 4.56 3.25 0.62
CA LEU A 136 3.76 4.35 0.09
C LEU A 136 2.45 4.50 0.89
N TRP A 137 1.71 3.39 1.07
CA TRP A 137 0.45 3.41 1.81
C TRP A 137 0.63 3.81 3.27
N ALA A 138 1.68 3.33 3.94
CA ALA A 138 2.02 3.75 5.30
C ALA A 138 2.35 5.25 5.39
N GLY A 139 3.06 5.78 4.40
CA GLY A 139 3.45 7.18 4.33
C GLY A 139 2.30 8.15 4.15
N VAL A 140 1.28 7.80 3.34
CA VAL A 140 0.12 8.64 3.05
C VAL A 140 -1.02 8.51 4.06
N MET A 141 -0.89 7.63 5.08
CA MET A 141 -1.90 7.51 6.14
C MET A 141 -2.10 8.83 6.87
N PRO A 142 -3.34 9.17 7.27
CA PRO A 142 -3.62 10.32 8.12
C PRO A 142 -2.81 10.29 9.43
N VAL A 143 -2.36 11.45 9.88
CA VAL A 143 -1.53 11.56 11.10
C VAL A 143 -2.25 11.03 12.34
N LYS A 144 -3.58 11.20 12.39
CA LYS A 144 -4.43 10.78 13.51
C LYS A 144 -4.87 9.32 13.44
N ASP A 145 -4.60 8.58 12.35
CA ASP A 145 -4.95 7.16 12.29
C ASP A 145 -4.12 6.39 13.34
N PRO A 146 -4.77 5.67 14.27
CA PRO A 146 -4.08 4.98 15.37
C PRO A 146 -3.14 3.87 14.88
N LEU A 147 -3.35 3.34 13.68
CA LEU A 147 -2.50 2.30 13.08
C LEU A 147 -1.21 2.87 12.46
N ARG A 148 -1.16 4.18 12.17
CA ARG A 148 -0.04 4.80 11.44
C ARG A 148 1.30 4.68 12.16
N LYS A 149 1.37 5.09 13.42
CA LYS A 149 2.63 5.10 14.19
C LYS A 149 3.18 3.67 14.41
N PRO A 150 2.38 2.69 14.86
CA PRO A 150 2.83 1.29 14.97
C PRO A 150 3.32 0.71 13.63
N LEU A 151 2.60 1.01 12.53
CA LEU A 151 2.95 0.52 11.21
C LEU A 151 4.28 1.08 10.72
N LEU A 152 4.46 2.40 10.77
CA LEU A 152 5.73 3.04 10.42
C LEU A 152 6.89 2.53 11.27
N GLY A 153 6.66 2.26 12.56
CA GLY A 153 7.67 1.69 13.47
C GLY A 153 8.11 0.28 13.07
N SER A 154 7.22 -0.52 12.47
CA SER A 154 7.58 -1.87 11.99
C SER A 154 8.33 -1.89 10.66
N LEU A 155 8.36 -0.77 9.92
CA LEU A 155 8.91 -0.68 8.56
C LEU A 155 10.30 -0.02 8.49
N GLY A 156 11.02 0.13 9.61
CA GLY A 156 12.27 0.91 9.70
C GLY A 156 13.44 0.43 8.85
N GLY A 157 13.43 -0.81 8.36
CA GLY A 157 14.51 -1.38 7.56
C GLY A 157 14.75 -0.64 6.24
N MET A 158 13.69 -0.21 5.56
CA MET A 158 13.81 0.52 4.30
C MET A 158 14.46 1.91 4.51
N LEU A 159 14.13 2.60 5.59
CA LEU A 159 14.81 3.85 5.96
C LEU A 159 16.29 3.63 6.17
N ALA A 160 16.66 2.65 7.01
CA ALA A 160 18.04 2.34 7.32
C ALA A 160 18.84 1.93 6.07
N ALA A 161 18.26 1.12 5.21
CA ALA A 161 18.88 0.70 3.95
C ALA A 161 19.12 1.89 3.01
N THR A 162 18.12 2.75 2.82
CA THR A 162 18.26 3.90 1.92
C THR A 162 19.25 4.94 2.46
N LEU A 163 19.35 5.11 3.78
CA LEU A 163 20.37 5.94 4.41
C LEU A 163 21.79 5.39 4.18
N ALA A 164 21.97 4.08 4.31
CA ALA A 164 23.26 3.43 4.15
C ALA A 164 23.75 3.43 2.70
N ASP A 165 22.85 3.16 1.75
CA ASP A 165 23.19 2.92 0.35
C ASP A 165 22.99 4.18 -0.54
N GLY A 166 22.37 5.25 0.01
CA GLY A 166 22.02 6.48 -0.73
C GLY A 166 20.84 6.31 -1.69
N VAL A 167 20.42 5.08 -1.94
CA VAL A 167 19.29 4.71 -2.82
C VAL A 167 18.51 3.56 -2.21
N PRO A 168 17.19 3.45 -2.43
CA PRO A 168 16.45 2.28 -1.97
C PRO A 168 16.92 1.02 -2.70
N PRO A 169 17.02 -0.12 -2.03
CA PRO A 169 17.33 -1.38 -2.70
C PRO A 169 16.18 -1.78 -3.65
N GLU A 170 16.52 -2.40 -4.79
CA GLU A 170 15.53 -2.97 -5.70
C GLU A 170 14.90 -4.24 -5.11
N LYS A 171 15.73 -5.06 -4.46
CA LYS A 171 15.33 -6.35 -3.89
C LYS A 171 15.89 -6.51 -2.48
N VAL A 172 15.10 -7.11 -1.60
CA VAL A 172 15.50 -7.44 -0.23
C VAL A 172 15.06 -8.86 0.09
N GLN A 173 15.97 -9.68 0.62
CA GLN A 173 15.64 -10.92 1.30
C GLN A 173 15.24 -10.55 2.73
N VAL A 174 13.94 -10.56 3.05
CA VAL A 174 13.45 -9.91 4.27
C VAL A 174 13.90 -10.58 5.57
N LEU A 175 14.13 -11.88 5.59
CA LEU A 175 14.61 -12.59 6.78
C LEU A 175 16.06 -12.24 7.11
N SER A 176 16.93 -12.21 6.10
CA SER A 176 18.35 -11.89 6.27
C SER A 176 18.62 -10.38 6.30
N GLY A 177 17.78 -9.60 5.61
CA GLY A 177 18.02 -8.19 5.31
C GLY A 177 19.02 -7.97 4.18
N GLN A 178 19.40 -9.03 3.44
CA GLN A 178 20.31 -8.92 2.30
C GLN A 178 19.65 -8.12 1.18
N ARG A 179 20.35 -7.10 0.70
CA ARG A 179 19.88 -6.17 -0.33
C ARG A 179 20.63 -6.37 -1.63
N SER A 180 19.96 -6.11 -2.76
CA SER A 180 20.60 -6.14 -4.08
C SER A 180 19.89 -5.19 -5.04
N GLY A 181 20.69 -4.64 -5.97
CA GLY A 181 20.23 -3.69 -6.97
C GLY A 181 19.89 -2.30 -6.41
N ALA A 182 19.94 -1.31 -7.27
CA ALA A 182 19.44 0.04 -6.98
C ALA A 182 18.00 0.16 -7.49
N GLY A 183 17.08 0.44 -6.60
CA GLY A 183 15.66 0.59 -6.94
C GLY A 183 15.46 1.69 -8.01
N PRO A 184 14.54 1.51 -8.96
CA PRO A 184 14.25 2.51 -9.98
C PRO A 184 13.66 3.78 -9.36
N PHE A 185 13.54 4.86 -10.15
CA PHE A 185 13.03 6.15 -9.64
C PHE A 185 11.64 6.05 -9.01
N GLY A 186 10.79 5.15 -9.48
CA GLY A 186 9.48 4.88 -8.87
C GLY A 186 9.57 4.40 -7.42
N PHE A 187 10.63 3.68 -7.04
CA PHE A 187 10.86 3.28 -5.64
C PHE A 187 11.22 4.49 -4.78
N SER A 188 12.15 5.34 -5.24
CA SER A 188 12.43 6.61 -4.57
C SER A 188 11.18 7.45 -4.40
N ALA A 189 10.36 7.56 -5.46
CA ALA A 189 9.09 8.29 -5.42
C ALA A 189 8.12 7.70 -4.36
N ALA A 190 7.88 6.39 -4.39
CA ALA A 190 6.98 5.72 -3.44
C ALA A 190 7.38 5.93 -1.98
N LEU A 191 8.67 6.14 -1.72
CA LEU A 191 9.21 6.37 -0.38
C LEU A 191 9.17 7.83 0.09
N LEU A 192 8.89 8.82 -0.76
CA LEU A 192 8.83 10.23 -0.34
C LEU A 192 7.81 10.48 0.78
N PRO A 193 6.55 10.02 0.68
CA PRO A 193 5.59 10.13 1.78
C PRO A 193 6.01 9.40 3.04
N TYR A 194 6.66 8.24 2.90
CA TYR A 194 7.17 7.44 4.01
C TYR A 194 8.30 8.16 4.76
N PHE A 195 9.30 8.72 4.06
CA PHE A 195 10.38 9.51 4.69
C PHE A 195 9.84 10.77 5.37
N LYS A 196 8.89 11.46 4.74
CA LYS A 196 8.16 12.59 5.35
C LYS A 196 7.46 12.16 6.64
N ALA A 197 6.78 11.01 6.62
CA ALA A 197 6.07 10.47 7.77
C ALA A 197 6.98 10.12 8.95
N LEU A 198 8.23 9.73 8.65
CA LEU A 198 9.29 9.46 9.64
C LEU A 198 10.10 10.69 10.05
N GLY A 199 9.78 11.88 9.50
CA GLY A 199 10.48 13.12 9.82
C GLY A 199 11.90 13.23 9.22
N ASN A 200 12.27 12.41 8.24
CA ASN A 200 13.59 12.45 7.60
C ASN A 200 13.58 13.35 6.36
N ALA A 201 13.61 14.66 6.59
CA ALA A 201 13.55 15.68 5.53
C ALA A 201 14.75 15.62 4.57
N SER A 202 15.95 15.33 5.08
CA SER A 202 17.16 15.27 4.26
C SER A 202 17.10 14.14 3.24
N LEU A 203 16.75 12.92 3.69
CA LEU A 203 16.61 11.76 2.81
C LEU A 203 15.46 11.94 1.82
N GLN A 204 14.34 12.52 2.29
CA GLN A 204 13.21 12.85 1.41
C GLN A 204 13.64 13.79 0.28
N GLN A 205 14.40 14.85 0.58
CA GLN A 205 14.89 15.80 -0.43
C GLN A 205 15.86 15.13 -1.40
N GLN A 206 16.80 14.35 -0.90
CA GLN A 206 17.74 13.60 -1.74
C GLN A 206 17.02 12.67 -2.73
N GLN A 207 16.04 11.91 -2.25
CA GLN A 207 15.28 11.01 -3.10
C GLN A 207 14.35 11.76 -4.07
N ALA A 208 13.82 12.93 -3.71
CA ALA A 208 13.03 13.77 -4.60
C ALA A 208 13.87 14.29 -5.79
N LEU A 209 15.10 14.75 -5.54
CA LEU A 209 16.04 15.13 -6.60
C LEU A 209 16.36 13.96 -7.53
N ARG A 210 16.60 12.77 -6.97
CA ARG A 210 16.83 11.56 -7.76
C ARG A 210 15.63 11.23 -8.66
N VAL A 211 14.40 11.33 -8.15
CA VAL A 211 13.18 11.12 -8.94
C VAL A 211 13.14 12.11 -10.10
N GLN A 212 13.32 13.39 -9.83
CA GLN A 212 13.28 14.44 -10.86
C GLN A 212 14.29 14.20 -11.97
N GLN A 213 15.55 13.89 -11.62
CA GLN A 213 16.62 13.63 -12.58
C GLN A 213 16.33 12.41 -13.46
N LEU A 214 15.95 11.28 -12.86
CA LEU A 214 15.72 10.05 -13.60
C LEU A 214 14.42 10.09 -14.42
N MET A 215 13.38 10.76 -13.96
CA MET A 215 12.19 10.99 -14.77
C MET A 215 12.48 11.83 -16.00
N ALA A 216 13.26 12.90 -15.87
CA ALA A 216 13.65 13.75 -17.00
C ALA A 216 14.40 12.94 -18.08
N GLN A 217 15.28 12.04 -17.67
CA GLN A 217 16.02 11.16 -18.60
C GLN A 217 15.12 10.18 -19.37
N THR A 218 14.00 9.76 -18.78
CA THR A 218 13.05 8.82 -19.42
C THR A 218 12.02 9.51 -20.32
N LEU A 219 11.93 10.83 -20.27
CA LEU A 219 10.97 11.62 -21.05
C LEU A 219 11.61 12.36 -22.23
N THR A 220 12.87 12.08 -22.58
CA THR A 220 13.47 12.62 -23.79
C THR A 220 12.82 12.00 -25.05
N PRO A 221 12.74 12.73 -26.18
CA PRO A 221 12.14 12.22 -27.41
C PRO A 221 12.74 10.87 -27.83
N GLU A 222 14.05 10.71 -27.70
CA GLU A 222 14.81 9.50 -28.05
C GLU A 222 14.42 8.33 -27.12
N ALA A 223 14.31 8.58 -25.83
CA ALA A 223 13.92 7.56 -24.83
C ALA A 223 12.47 7.10 -25.04
N VAL A 224 11.57 8.02 -25.39
CA VAL A 224 10.17 7.72 -25.69
C VAL A 224 10.03 6.90 -26.97
N GLN A 225 10.84 7.20 -28.02
CA GLN A 225 10.86 6.43 -29.26
C GLN A 225 11.50 5.05 -29.10
N ALA A 226 12.55 4.93 -28.29
CA ALA A 226 13.30 3.70 -28.13
C ALA A 226 12.62 2.67 -27.22
N LYS A 227 11.81 3.11 -26.25
CA LYS A 227 11.18 2.24 -25.24
C LYS A 227 9.83 2.82 -24.83
N GLN A 228 8.87 1.95 -24.60
CA GLN A 228 7.66 2.35 -23.90
C GLN A 228 8.03 2.97 -22.53
N PRO A 229 7.47 4.12 -22.16
CA PRO A 229 7.71 4.70 -20.84
C PRO A 229 7.40 3.69 -19.75
N PRO A 230 8.20 3.61 -18.68
CA PRO A 230 8.00 2.64 -17.60
C PRO A 230 6.76 3.02 -16.77
N TYR A 231 5.59 2.64 -17.25
CA TYR A 231 4.26 2.96 -16.70
C TYR A 231 4.20 2.82 -15.18
N TYR A 232 4.69 1.70 -14.65
CA TYR A 232 4.63 1.42 -13.21
C TYR A 232 5.33 2.50 -12.38
N PHE A 233 6.53 2.94 -12.79
CA PHE A 233 7.30 3.94 -12.05
C PHE A 233 6.66 5.32 -12.14
N PHE A 234 6.06 5.66 -13.28
CA PHE A 234 5.32 6.91 -13.44
C PHE A 234 4.06 6.93 -12.57
N VAL A 235 3.33 5.81 -12.47
CA VAL A 235 2.14 5.72 -11.61
C VAL A 235 2.53 5.87 -10.14
N LEU A 236 3.58 5.19 -9.66
CA LEU A 236 4.08 5.39 -8.30
C LEU A 236 4.49 6.85 -8.04
N SER A 237 5.15 7.47 -9.01
CA SER A 237 5.56 8.88 -8.92
C SER A 237 4.36 9.82 -8.89
N LEU A 238 3.33 9.57 -9.70
CA LEU A 238 2.10 10.37 -9.73
C LEU A 238 1.42 10.39 -8.36
N PHE A 239 1.23 9.22 -7.74
CA PHE A 239 0.64 9.16 -6.41
C PHE A 239 1.51 9.87 -5.36
N SER A 240 2.80 9.61 -5.37
CA SER A 240 3.70 10.14 -4.36
C SER A 240 3.90 11.66 -4.48
N LEU A 241 4.22 12.14 -5.69
CA LEU A 241 4.41 13.57 -5.93
C LEU A 241 3.12 14.36 -5.73
N GLY A 242 1.97 13.81 -6.17
CA GLY A 242 0.68 14.42 -5.89
C GLY A 242 0.42 14.62 -4.39
N TYR A 243 0.77 13.64 -3.56
CA TYR A 243 0.70 13.77 -2.10
C TYR A 243 1.72 14.79 -1.55
N MET A 244 2.96 14.72 -2.02
CA MET A 244 4.03 15.64 -1.59
C MET A 244 3.72 17.09 -1.91
N ASP A 245 3.11 17.34 -3.08
CA ASP A 245 2.68 18.68 -3.54
C ASP A 245 1.32 19.11 -2.95
N ASN A 246 0.80 18.36 -1.97
CA ASN A 246 -0.50 18.61 -1.34
C ASN A 246 -1.69 18.65 -2.34
N ARG A 247 -1.58 18.00 -3.51
CA ARG A 247 -2.67 17.90 -4.46
C ARG A 247 -3.85 17.11 -3.91
N TYR A 248 -3.58 16.18 -3.00
CA TYR A 248 -4.57 15.42 -2.25
C TYR A 248 -4.03 14.96 -0.91
N HIS A 249 -4.92 14.59 -0.03
CA HIS A 249 -4.63 13.83 1.19
C HIS A 249 -5.85 12.98 1.59
N PHE A 250 -5.61 12.01 2.48
CA PHE A 250 -6.71 11.23 3.08
C PHE A 250 -7.11 11.83 4.42
N LEU A 251 -8.42 11.91 4.69
CA LEU A 251 -8.96 12.22 6.00
C LEU A 251 -8.95 10.97 6.90
N ASP A 252 -9.20 11.15 8.20
CA ASP A 252 -9.10 10.06 9.20
C ASP A 252 -10.00 8.85 8.89
N HIS A 253 -11.14 9.06 8.22
CA HIS A 253 -12.06 8.02 7.74
C HIS A 253 -11.78 7.58 6.29
N GLY A 254 -10.60 7.90 5.75
CA GLY A 254 -10.17 7.45 4.43
C GLY A 254 -10.75 8.22 3.24
N LYS A 255 -11.61 9.23 3.46
CA LYS A 255 -12.10 10.09 2.38
C LYS A 255 -10.93 10.79 1.72
N LEU A 256 -10.83 10.70 0.39
CA LEU A 256 -9.87 11.46 -0.38
C LEU A 256 -10.31 12.93 -0.46
N GLN A 257 -9.42 13.86 -0.10
CA GLN A 257 -9.65 15.29 -0.23
C GLN A 257 -8.67 15.90 -1.23
N PRO A 258 -9.11 16.19 -2.47
CA PRO A 258 -8.32 16.94 -3.42
C PRO A 258 -8.14 18.40 -2.97
N MET A 259 -7.03 19.01 -3.35
CA MET A 259 -6.75 20.42 -3.01
C MET A 259 -7.82 21.37 -3.53
N TRP A 260 -8.31 21.17 -4.75
CA TRP A 260 -9.31 22.01 -5.39
C TRP A 260 -10.68 21.94 -4.69
N GLU A 261 -11.04 20.85 -4.02
CA GLU A 261 -12.30 20.73 -3.27
C GLU A 261 -12.41 21.81 -2.17
N LYS A 262 -11.31 22.14 -1.49
CA LYS A 262 -11.28 23.22 -0.50
C LYS A 262 -11.43 24.61 -1.11
N GLN A 263 -10.90 24.80 -2.32
CA GLN A 263 -10.97 26.08 -3.02
C GLN A 263 -12.39 26.37 -3.49
N CYS A 264 -13.10 25.39 -4.03
CA CYS A 264 -14.50 25.53 -4.42
C CYS A 264 -15.43 25.83 -3.23
N GLN A 265 -15.19 25.24 -2.06
CA GLN A 265 -15.99 25.53 -0.86
C GLN A 265 -15.80 26.97 -0.36
N ARG A 266 -14.62 27.57 -0.49
CA ARG A 266 -14.35 28.96 -0.12
C ARG A 266 -14.98 29.96 -1.09
N ALA A 267 -15.17 29.59 -2.36
CA ALA A 267 -15.79 30.46 -3.37
C ALA A 267 -17.32 30.51 -3.27
N VAL A 268 -17.95 29.62 -2.50
CA VAL A 268 -19.42 29.52 -2.33
C VAL A 268 -19.88 30.15 -1.00
N THR A 269 -18.97 30.58 -0.14
CA THR A 269 -19.31 31.34 1.08
C THR A 269 -19.28 32.82 0.74
N PRO A 270 -20.46 33.55 0.76
CA PRO A 270 -20.53 34.98 0.48
C PRO A 270 -19.85 35.82 1.53
#